data_ad908a172ae863235abe7896c0f0d353
#
_entry.id   ad908a172ae863235abe7896c0f0d353
#
_cell.length_a   1.000
_cell.length_b   1.000
_cell.length_c   1.000
_cell.angle_alpha   90.00
_cell.angle_beta   90.00
_cell.angle_gamma   90.00
#
_symmetry.space_group_name_H-M   'P 1'
#
loop_
_entity.id
_entity.type
_entity.pdbx_description
1 polymer ?
#
loop_
_entity_poly.entity_id
_entity_poly.type
_entity_poly.pdbx_seq_one_letter_code
_entity_poly.pdbx_strand_id
1 'polypeptide(L)'
;VVNQIDNEPVSPREVKEEIKVTDRDIGVLFPSLLFKSRVSDRDFLSSIKDRILKATKDESRGTIAGDPKDPLGWYSFDNLHLQDDMEDVHEFLLQESAAVFAYYDFKVEEVYLTSMWANVGYKPFYCHMNHTHPNSIFSGVWHVSVPNVGTTHAQTTTFSDPRPAARVIEPNVNKDFA
;
A
#
# COMPACT_ATOMS: atom_id res chain seq x y z
N VAL A 1 46.19 -5.36 -6.07
CA VAL A 1 46.58 -4.82 -7.40
C VAL A 1 45.25 -4.49 -8.09
N VAL A 2 44.90 -3.22 -8.09
CA VAL A 2 43.73 -2.70 -8.82
C VAL A 2 44.18 -2.45 -10.25
N ASN A 3 43.71 -3.24 -11.21
CA ASN A 3 43.89 -2.94 -12.62
C ASN A 3 43.01 -1.73 -12.96
N GLN A 4 43.65 -0.60 -13.29
CA GLN A 4 42.98 0.48 -13.97
C GLN A 4 42.51 -0.04 -15.34
N ILE A 5 41.20 -0.06 -15.52
CA ILE A 5 40.61 -0.23 -16.86
C ILE A 5 40.64 1.15 -17.49
N ASP A 6 41.53 1.33 -18.47
CA ASP A 6 41.55 2.53 -19.29
C ASP A 6 40.27 2.59 -20.09
N ASN A 7 39.33 3.41 -19.62
CA ASN A 7 38.10 3.76 -20.33
C ASN A 7 38.47 4.79 -21.43
N GLU A 8 39.05 4.36 -22.52
CA GLU A 8 39.03 5.20 -23.72
C GLU A 8 37.57 5.33 -24.18
N PRO A 9 37.08 6.55 -24.45
CA PRO A 9 35.76 6.73 -24.98
C PRO A 9 35.67 6.04 -26.34
N VAL A 10 34.85 5.00 -26.42
CA VAL A 10 34.53 4.32 -27.67
C VAL A 10 33.93 5.38 -28.62
N SER A 11 34.66 5.73 -29.65
CA SER A 11 34.15 6.61 -30.70
C SER A 11 32.81 6.08 -31.22
N PRO A 12 31.79 6.93 -31.37
CA PRO A 12 30.50 6.49 -31.93
C PRO A 12 30.78 5.83 -33.28
N ARG A 13 30.39 4.58 -33.45
CA ARG A 13 30.40 3.93 -34.75
C ARG A 13 29.56 4.76 -35.71
N GLU A 14 30.13 5.22 -36.80
CA GLU A 14 29.36 5.80 -37.89
C GLU A 14 28.32 4.76 -38.34
N VAL A 15 27.05 5.05 -38.06
CA VAL A 15 25.95 4.26 -38.57
C VAL A 15 25.83 4.59 -40.06
N LYS A 16 26.35 3.71 -40.90
CA LYS A 16 26.46 3.96 -42.35
C LYS A 16 25.12 3.91 -43.10
N GLU A 17 24.04 3.40 -42.45
CA GLU A 17 22.69 3.39 -43.01
C GLU A 17 21.68 3.68 -41.91
N GLU A 18 20.75 4.58 -42.20
CA GLU A 18 19.64 4.90 -41.31
C GLU A 18 18.63 3.73 -41.30
N ILE A 19 18.61 2.99 -40.20
CA ILE A 19 17.64 1.92 -40.02
C ILE A 19 16.26 2.55 -39.79
N LYS A 20 15.36 2.39 -40.76
CA LYS A 20 13.98 2.89 -40.65
C LYS A 20 13.13 1.91 -39.81
N VAL A 21 12.65 2.39 -38.68
CA VAL A 21 11.62 1.71 -37.90
C VAL A 21 10.26 2.09 -38.47
N THR A 22 9.55 1.14 -39.06
CA THR A 22 8.27 1.36 -39.74
C THR A 22 7.08 1.30 -38.81
N ASP A 23 7.23 0.61 -37.67
CA ASP A 23 6.17 0.45 -36.69
C ASP A 23 6.74 0.26 -35.28
N ARG A 24 6.02 0.74 -34.27
CA ARG A 24 6.34 0.52 -32.85
C ARG A 24 5.06 0.28 -32.10
N ASP A 25 5.01 -0.80 -31.36
CA ASP A 25 3.91 -1.13 -30.46
C ASP A 25 4.42 -1.20 -29.00
N ILE A 26 3.54 -0.88 -28.06
CA ILE A 26 3.83 -0.93 -26.62
C ILE A 26 2.93 -1.98 -25.99
N GLY A 27 3.51 -3.11 -25.67
CA GLY A 27 2.84 -4.16 -24.89
C GLY A 27 3.01 -3.93 -23.38
N VAL A 28 1.92 -4.04 -22.63
CA VAL A 28 1.96 -4.03 -21.16
C VAL A 28 2.03 -5.47 -20.66
N LEU A 29 3.12 -5.84 -19.99
CA LEU A 29 3.34 -7.18 -19.46
C LEU A 29 3.47 -7.14 -17.93
N PHE A 30 2.74 -8.03 -17.25
CA PHE A 30 2.78 -8.22 -15.79
C PHE A 30 2.51 -6.93 -14.98
N PRO A 31 1.45 -6.16 -15.27
CA PRO A 31 1.14 -4.97 -14.50
C PRO A 31 0.76 -5.34 -13.06
N SER A 32 1.22 -4.54 -12.09
CA SER A 32 0.67 -4.57 -10.74
C SER A 32 -0.51 -3.61 -10.69
N LEU A 33 -1.69 -4.10 -10.33
CA LEU A 33 -2.89 -3.28 -10.27
C LEU A 33 -3.10 -2.73 -8.85
N LEU A 34 -3.50 -1.47 -8.77
CA LEU A 34 -3.89 -0.80 -7.54
C LEU A 34 -5.34 -0.31 -7.67
N PHE A 35 -6.25 -0.92 -6.92
CA PHE A 35 -7.63 -0.46 -6.83
C PHE A 35 -7.75 0.65 -5.79
N LYS A 36 -8.50 1.69 -6.11
CA LYS A 36 -8.72 2.82 -5.22
C LYS A 36 -10.20 3.15 -5.19
N SER A 37 -10.79 3.10 -4.00
CA SER A 37 -12.16 3.55 -3.72
C SER A 37 -12.13 4.72 -2.76
N ARG A 38 -13.18 5.53 -2.79
CA ARG A 38 -13.36 6.65 -1.87
C ARG A 38 -14.73 6.57 -1.23
N VAL A 39 -14.76 6.51 0.09
CA VAL A 39 -15.99 6.62 0.88
C VAL A 39 -16.30 8.10 1.11
N SER A 40 -17.49 8.53 0.72
CA SER A 40 -17.97 9.90 0.90
C SER A 40 -18.93 10.08 2.08
N ASP A 41 -19.41 8.97 2.65
CA ASP A 41 -20.30 8.97 3.81
C ASP A 41 -19.51 9.38 5.07
N ARG A 42 -19.73 10.63 5.48
CA ARG A 42 -19.03 11.23 6.61
C ARG A 42 -19.49 10.68 7.95
N ASP A 43 -20.75 10.33 8.07
CA ASP A 43 -21.33 9.80 9.31
C ASP A 43 -20.79 8.39 9.54
N PHE A 44 -20.74 7.57 8.51
CA PHE A 44 -20.10 6.27 8.55
C PHE A 44 -18.62 6.35 8.95
N LEU A 45 -17.85 7.22 8.30
CA LEU A 45 -16.42 7.43 8.62
C LEU A 45 -16.23 7.92 10.08
N SER A 46 -17.08 8.84 10.56
CA SER A 46 -17.02 9.32 11.93
C SER A 46 -17.34 8.21 12.94
N SER A 47 -18.38 7.43 12.66
CA SER A 47 -18.76 6.28 13.50
C SER A 47 -17.63 5.26 13.63
N ILE A 48 -16.98 4.89 12.53
CA ILE A 48 -15.82 3.97 12.55
C ILE A 48 -14.68 4.54 13.36
N LYS A 49 -14.33 5.81 13.11
CA LYS A 49 -13.28 6.49 13.87
C LYS A 49 -13.55 6.44 15.37
N ASP A 50 -14.77 6.77 15.80
CA ASP A 50 -15.14 6.81 17.21
C ASP A 50 -15.08 5.41 17.86
N ARG A 51 -15.52 4.38 17.14
CA ARG A 51 -15.42 2.97 17.59
C ARG A 51 -13.96 2.53 17.73
N ILE A 52 -13.09 2.86 16.77
CA ILE A 52 -11.66 2.58 16.86
C ILE A 52 -11.03 3.33 18.04
N LEU A 53 -11.32 4.62 18.20
CA LEU A 53 -10.79 5.41 19.33
C LEU A 53 -11.30 4.92 20.69
N LYS A 54 -12.52 4.38 20.75
CA LYS A 54 -13.03 3.71 21.95
C LYS A 54 -12.25 2.42 22.23
N ALA A 55 -11.98 1.63 21.19
CA ALA A 55 -11.23 0.37 21.30
C ALA A 55 -9.78 0.59 21.80
N THR A 56 -9.17 1.74 21.57
CA THR A 56 -7.81 2.03 22.10
C THR A 56 -7.74 2.06 23.62
N LYS A 57 -8.87 2.15 24.30
CA LYS A 57 -8.99 2.18 25.77
C LYS A 57 -9.23 0.80 26.38
N ASP A 58 -9.32 -0.22 25.56
CA ASP A 58 -9.61 -1.59 25.94
C ASP A 58 -8.42 -2.49 25.58
N GLU A 59 -7.69 -2.92 26.59
CA GLU A 59 -6.50 -3.77 26.43
C GLU A 59 -6.82 -5.15 25.83
N SER A 60 -8.08 -5.60 25.91
CA SER A 60 -8.53 -6.84 25.28
C SER A 60 -8.68 -6.74 23.75
N ARG A 61 -8.61 -5.51 23.20
CA ARG A 61 -8.83 -5.25 21.77
C ARG A 61 -7.56 -4.89 21.01
N GLY A 62 -6.47 -4.61 21.68
CA GLY A 62 -5.24 -4.22 21.01
C GLY A 62 -4.13 -3.87 21.97
N THR A 63 -3.04 -3.31 21.44
CA THR A 63 -1.87 -2.98 22.22
C THR A 63 -1.26 -1.64 21.81
N ILE A 64 -0.53 -1.02 22.74
CA ILE A 64 0.18 0.23 22.54
C ILE A 64 1.52 -0.05 21.86
N ALA A 65 1.86 0.78 20.88
CA ALA A 65 3.17 0.80 20.26
C ALA A 65 4.08 1.78 21.00
N GLY A 66 5.25 1.33 21.41
CA GLY A 66 6.24 2.13 22.14
C GLY A 66 6.06 2.08 23.65
N ASP A 67 6.54 3.12 24.32
CA ASP A 67 6.44 3.25 25.78
C ASP A 67 4.98 3.55 26.18
N PRO A 68 4.36 2.77 27.09
CA PRO A 68 3.00 3.05 27.56
C PRO A 68 2.81 4.45 28.18
N LYS A 69 3.88 5.08 28.68
CA LYS A 69 3.83 6.43 29.23
C LYS A 69 3.96 7.53 28.18
N ASP A 70 4.52 7.21 27.01
CA ASP A 70 4.63 8.10 25.86
C ASP A 70 4.42 7.31 24.54
N PRO A 71 3.19 6.85 24.27
CA PRO A 71 2.92 5.93 23.18
C PRO A 71 3.11 6.58 21.81
N LEU A 72 3.70 5.82 20.89
CA LEU A 72 3.82 6.19 19.47
C LEU A 72 2.50 6.03 18.74
N GLY A 73 1.74 5.01 19.11
CA GLY A 73 0.47 4.67 18.50
C GLY A 73 -0.19 3.49 19.23
N TRP A 74 -1.25 3.00 18.60
CA TRP A 74 -1.97 1.81 19.03
C TRP A 74 -2.34 0.97 17.80
N TYR A 75 -2.37 -0.32 17.93
CA TYR A 75 -2.90 -1.24 16.93
C TYR A 75 -3.80 -2.29 17.58
N SER A 76 -4.91 -2.57 16.92
CA SER A 76 -5.81 -3.64 17.38
C SER A 76 -5.21 -5.01 17.10
N PHE A 77 -5.78 -6.03 17.74
CA PHE A 77 -5.63 -7.39 17.26
C PHE A 77 -6.27 -7.53 15.87
N ASP A 78 -5.92 -8.57 15.14
CA ASP A 78 -6.27 -8.79 13.73
C ASP A 78 -7.66 -9.40 13.52
N ASN A 79 -8.47 -9.46 14.58
CA ASN A 79 -9.77 -10.07 14.63
C ASN A 79 -10.95 -9.08 14.67
N LEU A 80 -10.76 -7.83 14.22
CA LEU A 80 -11.84 -6.83 14.23
C LEU A 80 -13.06 -7.26 13.39
N HIS A 81 -12.87 -8.05 12.34
CA HIS A 81 -13.95 -8.59 11.50
C HIS A 81 -14.86 -9.59 12.24
N LEU A 82 -14.46 -10.05 13.43
CA LEU A 82 -15.24 -10.95 14.28
C LEU A 82 -15.92 -10.20 15.44
N GLN A 83 -15.80 -8.88 15.50
CA GLN A 83 -16.38 -8.07 16.56
C GLN A 83 -17.75 -7.52 16.14
N ASP A 84 -18.77 -7.68 16.97
CA ASP A 84 -20.15 -7.26 16.68
C ASP A 84 -20.24 -5.76 16.32
N ASP A 85 -19.43 -4.92 16.99
CA ASP A 85 -19.40 -3.49 16.74
C ASP A 85 -18.63 -3.08 15.45
N MET A 86 -18.15 -4.04 14.66
CA MET A 86 -17.47 -3.85 13.39
C MET A 86 -18.13 -4.62 12.23
N GLU A 87 -19.32 -5.18 12.43
CA GLU A 87 -20.03 -5.99 11.45
C GLU A 87 -20.30 -5.20 10.15
N ASP A 88 -20.79 -3.98 10.25
CA ASP A 88 -21.04 -3.10 9.11
C ASP A 88 -19.77 -2.74 8.32
N VAL A 89 -18.63 -2.61 9.00
CA VAL A 89 -17.32 -2.40 8.39
C VAL A 89 -16.85 -3.67 7.68
N HIS A 90 -17.05 -4.83 8.31
CA HIS A 90 -16.74 -6.12 7.72
C HIS A 90 -17.54 -6.34 6.42
N GLU A 91 -18.86 -6.14 6.46
CA GLU A 91 -19.72 -6.25 5.29
C GLU A 91 -19.31 -5.30 4.16
N PHE A 92 -19.05 -4.03 4.49
CA PHE A 92 -18.55 -3.06 3.51
C PHE A 92 -17.25 -3.51 2.85
N LEU A 93 -16.27 -3.99 3.62
CA LEU A 93 -14.98 -4.45 3.08
C LEU A 93 -15.12 -5.73 2.25
N LEU A 94 -16.05 -6.60 2.58
CA LEU A 94 -16.39 -7.77 1.74
C LEU A 94 -16.95 -7.34 0.40
N GLN A 95 -17.86 -6.35 0.37
CA GLN A 95 -18.43 -5.82 -0.88
C GLN A 95 -17.36 -5.20 -1.77
N GLU A 96 -16.46 -4.38 -1.20
CA GLU A 96 -15.33 -3.81 -1.95
C GLU A 96 -14.39 -4.90 -2.47
N SER A 97 -14.12 -5.93 -1.68
CA SER A 97 -13.30 -7.07 -2.10
C SER A 97 -13.95 -7.85 -3.24
N ALA A 98 -15.26 -8.09 -3.18
CA ALA A 98 -16.00 -8.77 -4.23
C ALA A 98 -15.91 -8.03 -5.57
N ALA A 99 -15.92 -6.69 -5.55
CA ALA A 99 -15.74 -5.87 -6.75
C ALA A 99 -14.35 -6.08 -7.38
N VAL A 100 -13.29 -6.24 -6.58
CA VAL A 100 -11.95 -6.55 -7.06
C VAL A 100 -11.89 -7.94 -7.69
N PHE A 101 -12.49 -8.96 -7.06
CA PHE A 101 -12.57 -10.30 -7.63
C PHE A 101 -13.33 -10.32 -8.94
N ALA A 102 -14.43 -9.59 -9.05
CA ALA A 102 -15.21 -9.46 -10.27
C ALA A 102 -14.41 -8.84 -11.43
N TYR A 103 -13.54 -7.85 -11.12
CA TYR A 103 -12.66 -7.26 -12.13
C TYR A 103 -11.70 -8.27 -12.75
N TYR A 104 -11.20 -9.22 -11.94
CA TYR A 104 -10.31 -10.29 -12.42
C TYR A 104 -11.03 -11.48 -13.06
N ASP A 105 -12.37 -11.47 -13.10
CA ASP A 105 -13.19 -12.62 -13.55
C ASP A 105 -12.82 -13.93 -12.81
N PHE A 106 -12.49 -13.82 -11.53
CA PHE A 106 -12.21 -15.00 -10.72
C PHE A 106 -13.51 -15.76 -10.44
N LYS A 107 -13.50 -17.03 -10.74
CA LYS A 107 -14.57 -17.96 -10.33
C LYS A 107 -14.35 -18.33 -8.88
N VAL A 108 -15.01 -17.62 -7.97
CA VAL A 108 -14.93 -17.85 -6.53
C VAL A 108 -16.30 -18.27 -6.01
N GLU A 109 -16.33 -19.21 -5.10
CA GLU A 109 -17.55 -19.64 -4.40
C GLU A 109 -17.82 -18.73 -3.21
N GLU A 110 -16.78 -18.28 -2.53
CA GLU A 110 -16.86 -17.45 -1.34
C GLU A 110 -15.64 -16.52 -1.22
N VAL A 111 -15.87 -15.33 -0.69
CA VAL A 111 -14.83 -14.35 -0.31
C VAL A 111 -14.99 -14.05 1.17
N TYR A 112 -13.90 -14.10 1.92
CA TYR A 112 -13.90 -13.76 3.34
C TYR A 112 -12.65 -12.97 3.72
N LEU A 113 -12.77 -12.17 4.77
CA LEU A 113 -11.62 -11.49 5.37
C LEU A 113 -10.90 -12.47 6.31
N THR A 114 -9.62 -12.70 6.04
CA THR A 114 -8.77 -13.54 6.90
C THR A 114 -8.33 -12.79 8.15
N SER A 115 -8.20 -11.47 8.05
CA SER A 115 -7.84 -10.59 9.17
C SER A 115 -8.27 -9.16 8.88
N MET A 116 -8.62 -8.44 9.92
CA MET A 116 -8.92 -7.01 9.90
C MET A 116 -8.41 -6.37 11.18
N TRP A 117 -7.62 -5.33 11.06
CA TRP A 117 -7.10 -4.57 12.19
C TRP A 117 -7.10 -3.07 11.92
N ALA A 118 -6.99 -2.29 12.98
CA ALA A 118 -6.90 -0.85 12.93
C ALA A 118 -5.60 -0.36 13.56
N ASN A 119 -5.08 0.75 13.03
CA ASN A 119 -3.92 1.43 13.55
C ASN A 119 -4.27 2.88 13.86
N VAL A 120 -3.82 3.38 15.01
CA VAL A 120 -3.96 4.76 15.43
C VAL A 120 -2.58 5.34 15.71
N GLY A 121 -2.14 6.28 14.90
CA GLY A 121 -0.89 7.00 15.12
C GLY A 121 -1.09 8.17 16.09
N TYR A 122 -0.31 8.25 17.16
CA TYR A 122 -0.32 9.35 18.11
C TYR A 122 0.82 10.35 17.85
N LYS A 123 1.85 9.93 17.16
CA LYS A 123 3.04 10.73 16.85
C LYS A 123 3.24 10.86 15.34
N PRO A 124 3.82 11.97 14.88
CA PRO A 124 4.05 12.20 13.44
C PRO A 124 4.94 11.16 12.76
N PHE A 125 5.79 10.47 13.54
CA PHE A 125 6.73 9.48 13.02
C PHE A 125 6.26 8.03 13.17
N TYR A 126 5.04 7.82 13.65
CA TYR A 126 4.48 6.47 13.73
C TYR A 126 4.24 5.94 12.32
N CYS A 127 4.94 4.89 11.98
CA CYS A 127 4.82 4.24 10.68
C CYS A 127 4.99 2.73 10.82
N HIS A 128 4.47 2.01 9.86
CA HIS A 128 4.73 0.59 9.69
C HIS A 128 5.85 0.40 8.67
N MET A 129 6.76 -0.51 8.97
CA MET A 129 7.81 -0.90 8.01
C MET A 129 7.17 -1.62 6.81
N ASN A 130 7.85 -1.60 5.67
CA ASN A 130 7.43 -2.39 4.51
C ASN A 130 7.34 -3.87 4.89
N HIS A 131 6.17 -4.45 4.63
CA HIS A 131 5.86 -5.84 4.93
C HIS A 131 4.94 -6.42 3.88
N THR A 132 4.73 -7.72 3.92
CA THR A 132 3.81 -8.46 3.07
C THR A 132 2.72 -9.09 3.93
N HIS A 133 1.61 -9.46 3.31
CA HIS A 133 0.51 -10.18 3.97
C HIS A 133 0.45 -11.61 3.44
N PRO A 134 1.17 -12.57 4.06
CA PRO A 134 1.14 -13.97 3.65
C PRO A 134 -0.28 -14.54 3.74
N ASN A 135 -0.60 -15.49 2.85
CA ASN A 135 -1.89 -16.16 2.78
C ASN A 135 -3.10 -15.29 2.41
N SER A 136 -2.87 -14.05 1.97
CA SER A 136 -3.92 -13.18 1.43
C SER A 136 -3.76 -13.05 -0.08
N ILE A 137 -4.84 -13.25 -0.83
CA ILE A 137 -4.87 -13.00 -2.28
C ILE A 137 -4.80 -11.50 -2.54
N PHE A 138 -5.56 -10.72 -1.77
CA PHE A 138 -5.56 -9.27 -1.78
C PHE A 138 -5.37 -8.73 -0.37
N SER A 139 -4.77 -7.56 -0.29
CA SER A 139 -4.64 -6.78 0.93
C SER A 139 -5.03 -5.34 0.64
N GLY A 140 -5.66 -4.68 1.59
CA GLY A 140 -6.11 -3.31 1.45
C GLY A 140 -5.73 -2.44 2.65
N VAL A 141 -5.65 -1.14 2.41
CA VAL A 141 -5.48 -0.12 3.46
C VAL A 141 -6.57 0.92 3.30
N TRP A 142 -7.29 1.19 4.36
CA TRP A 142 -8.29 2.22 4.40
C TRP A 142 -7.91 3.33 5.37
N HIS A 143 -7.76 4.55 4.84
CA HIS A 143 -7.50 5.74 5.62
C HIS A 143 -8.83 6.35 6.10
N VAL A 144 -9.33 5.90 7.24
CA VAL A 144 -10.61 6.34 7.82
C VAL A 144 -10.56 7.82 8.25
N SER A 145 -9.44 8.23 8.85
CA SER A 145 -9.24 9.61 9.30
C SER A 145 -7.78 9.98 9.18
N VAL A 146 -7.51 11.04 8.45
CA VAL A 146 -6.17 11.56 8.25
C VAL A 146 -6.17 13.03 8.65
N PRO A 147 -5.39 13.46 9.66
CA PRO A 147 -5.34 14.86 10.04
C PRO A 147 -4.69 15.69 8.91
N ASN A 148 -5.23 16.89 8.68
CA ASN A 148 -4.65 17.81 7.72
C ASN A 148 -3.43 18.53 8.35
N VAL A 149 -2.27 17.90 8.31
CA VAL A 149 -1.01 18.42 8.89
C VAL A 149 -0.04 18.94 7.83
N GLY A 150 -0.54 19.35 6.68
CA GLY A 150 0.29 19.85 5.57
C GLY A 150 0.90 18.73 4.71
N THR A 151 1.84 19.09 3.85
CA THR A 151 2.43 18.22 2.82
C THR A 151 3.53 17.30 3.34
N THR A 152 3.40 16.75 4.52
CA THR A 152 4.37 15.77 5.01
C THR A 152 4.08 14.38 4.44
N HIS A 153 5.12 13.59 4.17
CA HIS A 153 4.99 12.18 3.77
C HIS A 153 4.38 11.29 4.88
N ALA A 154 4.15 11.83 6.05
CA ALA A 154 3.35 11.24 7.11
C ALA A 154 1.91 11.10 6.61
N GLN A 155 1.38 9.90 6.48
CA GLN A 155 0.00 9.58 6.04
C GLN A 155 -0.10 9.01 4.62
N THR A 156 1.01 8.52 4.10
CA THR A 156 1.04 7.85 2.80
C THR A 156 1.19 6.35 2.97
N THR A 157 0.54 5.60 2.08
CA THR A 157 0.87 4.19 1.88
C THR A 157 1.87 4.09 0.74
N THR A 158 3.01 3.48 1.01
CA THR A 158 4.05 3.26 0.01
C THR A 158 3.99 1.82 -0.48
N PHE A 159 3.96 1.65 -1.79
CA PHE A 159 4.02 0.35 -2.44
C PHE A 159 5.41 0.16 -3.04
N SER A 160 6.05 -0.95 -2.72
CA SER A 160 7.32 -1.34 -3.34
C SER A 160 7.05 -2.28 -4.50
N ASP A 161 7.79 -2.11 -5.59
CA ASP A 161 7.75 -3.06 -6.72
C ASP A 161 8.15 -4.45 -6.20
N PRO A 162 7.32 -5.49 -6.36
CA PRO A 162 7.61 -6.83 -5.87
C PRO A 162 8.70 -7.54 -6.68
N ARG A 163 9.07 -7.02 -7.85
CA ARG A 163 10.07 -7.64 -8.73
C ARG A 163 11.49 -7.37 -8.22
N PRO A 164 12.30 -8.40 -7.95
CA PRO A 164 13.65 -8.21 -7.41
C PRO A 164 14.56 -7.38 -8.32
N ALA A 165 14.41 -7.51 -9.65
CA ALA A 165 15.21 -6.80 -10.63
C ALA A 165 14.98 -5.28 -10.64
N ALA A 166 13.80 -4.81 -10.24
CA ALA A 166 13.51 -3.38 -10.16
C ALA A 166 14.36 -2.65 -9.11
N ARG A 167 14.99 -3.38 -8.19
CA ARG A 167 15.88 -2.84 -7.14
C ARG A 167 17.36 -2.82 -7.54
N VAL A 168 17.72 -3.41 -8.66
CA VAL A 168 19.13 -3.56 -9.08
C VAL A 168 19.61 -2.39 -9.93
N ILE A 169 18.71 -1.75 -10.66
CA ILE A 169 19.01 -0.61 -11.52
C ILE A 169 18.06 0.53 -11.16
N GLU A 170 18.59 1.59 -10.59
CA GLU A 170 17.87 2.84 -10.44
C GLU A 170 18.15 3.71 -11.68
N PRO A 171 17.21 3.86 -12.63
CA PRO A 171 17.39 4.79 -13.72
C PRO A 171 17.50 6.21 -13.17
N ASN A 172 18.44 6.99 -13.67
CA ASN A 172 18.51 8.42 -13.40
C ASN A 172 17.30 9.08 -14.08
N VAL A 173 16.19 9.15 -13.38
CA VAL A 173 14.99 9.87 -13.85
C VAL A 173 15.13 11.35 -13.52
N ASN A 174 14.94 12.21 -14.50
CA ASN A 174 14.78 13.63 -14.25
C ASN A 174 13.61 13.84 -13.29
N LYS A 175 13.86 14.54 -12.18
CA LYS A 175 12.87 14.82 -11.13
C LYS A 175 11.70 15.70 -11.58
N ASP A 176 11.68 16.11 -12.84
CA ASP A 176 10.67 17.01 -13.42
C ASP A 176 9.37 16.26 -13.86
N PHE A 177 9.27 14.95 -13.60
CA PHE A 177 8.07 14.15 -13.87
C PHE A 177 7.31 13.71 -12.59
N ALA A 178 7.48 14.40 -11.46
CA ALA A 178 6.73 14.14 -10.23
C ALA A 178 5.53 15.10 -10.07
#